data_a652796d150545bce3a7d92bd0facec1
#
_entry.id   a652796d150545bce3a7d92bd0facec1
#
_cell.length_a   1.000
_cell.length_b   1.000
_cell.length_c   1.000
_cell.angle_alpha   90.00
_cell.angle_beta   90.00
_cell.angle_gamma   90.00
#
_symmetry.space_group_name_H-M   'P 1'
#
loop_
_entity.id
_entity.type
_entity.pdbx_description
1 polymer ?
#
loop_
_entity_poly.entity_id
_entity_poly.type
_entity_poly.pdbx_seq_one_letter_code
_entity_poly.pdbx_strand_id
1 'polypeptide(L)'
;AMEKKAYPIVLNGCVDSQKAHFIPNLGEDFPCRFVLTYKEEKAKELYQDLSFFDPNTVLYPSRDVLFYSADVHSNHIERQRMDILKKIVEGKPLTIVACLDVFMEKMIPFEEFKEHCLTIDFESIIDTDALKLKLSELGYENSGLVEAPGQFGIRGGIIDIFPLTEELPVRIELWGDEVDSIRSFDTETQRSVEKLDEVQVYPATEMILSRNKIGEAVRRMKEEYKKQEEAFKKRKRFAEKERLRKMTVRTEEE
;
A
#
# COMPACT_ATOMS: atom_id res chain seq x y z
N ALA A 1 22.32 -15.42 -24.50
CA ALA A 1 22.87 -14.95 -23.22
C ALA A 1 21.93 -15.35 -22.08
N MET A 2 20.60 -15.17 -22.21
CA MET A 2 19.63 -15.53 -21.18
C MET A 2 19.59 -17.04 -20.92
N GLU A 3 19.57 -17.87 -21.96
CA GLU A 3 19.64 -19.33 -21.85
C GLU A 3 20.93 -19.82 -21.12
N LYS A 4 22.02 -19.08 -21.26
CA LYS A 4 23.30 -19.39 -20.59
C LYS A 4 23.41 -18.77 -19.19
N LYS A 5 22.36 -18.10 -18.67
CA LYS A 5 22.38 -17.39 -17.38
C LYS A 5 23.58 -16.44 -17.21
N ALA A 6 24.02 -15.80 -18.31
CA ALA A 6 25.13 -14.84 -18.29
C ALA A 6 24.60 -13.46 -17.96
N TYR A 7 24.76 -13.00 -16.73
CA TYR A 7 24.30 -11.72 -16.22
C TYR A 7 25.47 -10.92 -15.62
N PRO A 8 25.46 -9.60 -15.69
CA PRO A 8 24.48 -8.72 -16.40
C PRO A 8 24.65 -8.74 -17.92
N ILE A 9 23.54 -8.44 -18.64
CA ILE A 9 23.52 -8.25 -20.08
C ILE A 9 23.45 -6.75 -20.37
N VAL A 10 24.34 -6.24 -21.21
CA VAL A 10 24.37 -4.84 -21.62
C VAL A 10 23.95 -4.72 -23.09
N LEU A 11 22.90 -3.94 -23.33
CA LEU A 11 22.42 -3.62 -24.69
C LEU A 11 22.83 -2.18 -25.02
N ASN A 12 23.65 -1.99 -26.05
CA ASN A 12 24.09 -0.69 -26.51
C ASN A 12 23.42 -0.32 -27.85
N GLY A 13 23.17 0.98 -28.07
CA GLY A 13 22.65 1.48 -29.33
C GLY A 13 21.13 1.36 -29.50
N CYS A 14 20.38 0.96 -28.46
CA CYS A 14 18.92 0.96 -28.50
C CYS A 14 18.38 2.38 -28.39
N VAL A 15 17.53 2.78 -29.34
CA VAL A 15 16.70 3.99 -29.22
C VAL A 15 15.49 3.72 -28.32
N ASP A 16 14.85 4.77 -27.80
CA ASP A 16 13.81 4.63 -26.78
C ASP A 16 12.64 3.74 -27.23
N SER A 17 12.14 3.90 -28.44
CA SER A 17 11.07 3.05 -28.99
C SER A 17 11.45 1.56 -29.11
N GLN A 18 12.73 1.25 -29.37
CA GLN A 18 13.20 -0.13 -29.40
C GLN A 18 13.22 -0.77 -28.01
N LYS A 19 13.48 0.02 -26.95
CA LYS A 19 13.43 -0.49 -25.57
C LYS A 19 12.06 -1.02 -25.23
N ALA A 20 11.00 -0.28 -25.58
CA ALA A 20 9.63 -0.70 -25.33
C ALA A 20 9.25 -2.01 -26.04
N HIS A 21 9.85 -2.29 -27.20
CA HIS A 21 9.65 -3.54 -27.90
C HIS A 21 10.50 -4.70 -27.33
N PHE A 22 11.75 -4.43 -26.92
CA PHE A 22 12.64 -5.49 -26.42
C PHE A 22 12.29 -5.96 -25.01
N ILE A 23 11.92 -5.06 -24.10
CA ILE A 23 11.72 -5.37 -22.67
C ILE A 23 10.68 -6.49 -22.45
N PRO A 24 9.47 -6.45 -23.03
CA PRO A 24 8.50 -7.52 -22.87
C PRO A 24 9.00 -8.87 -23.36
N ASN A 25 9.65 -8.89 -24.54
CA ASN A 25 10.14 -10.12 -25.17
C ASN A 25 11.36 -10.73 -24.46
N LEU A 26 12.23 -9.89 -23.86
CA LEU A 26 13.41 -10.39 -23.13
C LEU A 26 13.06 -11.02 -21.79
N GLY A 27 11.93 -10.69 -21.22
CA GLY A 27 11.51 -11.12 -19.89
C GLY A 27 10.29 -12.05 -19.88
N GLU A 28 9.91 -12.65 -21.00
CA GLU A 28 8.68 -13.43 -21.14
C GLU A 28 8.59 -14.60 -20.14
N ASP A 29 9.73 -15.21 -19.81
CA ASP A 29 9.81 -16.32 -18.84
C ASP A 29 9.65 -15.88 -17.36
N PHE A 30 9.64 -14.58 -17.08
CA PHE A 30 9.56 -14.07 -15.71
C PHE A 30 8.15 -13.52 -15.40
N PRO A 31 7.51 -13.99 -14.31
CA PRO A 31 6.18 -13.54 -13.94
C PRO A 31 6.16 -12.08 -13.52
N CYS A 32 7.25 -11.55 -12.97
CA CYS A 32 7.39 -10.16 -12.57
C CYS A 32 8.69 -9.57 -13.09
N ARG A 33 8.58 -8.42 -13.75
CA ARG A 33 9.70 -7.68 -14.34
C ARG A 33 9.75 -6.28 -13.77
N PHE A 34 10.93 -5.82 -13.37
CA PHE A 34 11.14 -4.45 -12.91
C PHE A 34 11.94 -3.67 -13.95
N VAL A 35 11.40 -2.54 -14.36
CA VAL A 35 12.02 -1.61 -15.31
C VAL A 35 12.29 -0.31 -14.60
N LEU A 36 13.57 -0.01 -14.34
CA LEU A 36 13.98 1.15 -13.57
C LEU A 36 14.50 2.26 -14.45
N THR A 37 14.04 3.46 -14.16
CA THR A 37 14.53 4.69 -14.79
C THR A 37 15.12 5.63 -13.74
N TYR A 38 15.87 6.62 -14.19
CA TYR A 38 16.55 7.57 -13.31
C TYR A 38 15.71 8.80 -12.95
N LYS A 39 14.54 8.98 -13.62
CA LYS A 39 13.61 10.09 -13.40
C LYS A 39 12.17 9.64 -13.59
N GLU A 40 11.26 10.28 -12.88
CA GLU A 40 9.83 9.97 -12.92
C GLU A 40 9.22 10.24 -14.31
N GLU A 41 9.60 11.36 -14.96
CA GLU A 41 9.12 11.66 -16.31
C GLU A 41 9.50 10.55 -17.30
N LYS A 42 10.73 10.01 -17.16
CA LYS A 42 11.19 8.89 -17.99
C LYS A 42 10.47 7.58 -17.66
N ALA A 43 10.06 7.38 -16.41
CA ALA A 43 9.23 6.24 -16.04
C ALA A 43 7.84 6.34 -16.69
N LYS A 44 7.23 7.52 -16.67
CA LYS A 44 5.93 7.77 -17.31
C LYS A 44 5.98 7.58 -18.83
N GLU A 45 6.99 8.15 -19.50
CA GLU A 45 7.20 7.95 -20.94
C GLU A 45 7.35 6.46 -21.28
N LEU A 46 8.25 5.77 -20.59
CA LEU A 46 8.51 4.35 -20.84
C LEU A 46 7.31 3.46 -20.51
N TYR A 47 6.56 3.79 -19.47
CA TYR A 47 5.29 3.12 -19.13
C TYR A 47 4.29 3.24 -20.29
N GLN A 48 4.11 4.44 -20.86
CA GLN A 48 3.21 4.65 -21.99
C GLN A 48 3.64 3.82 -23.21
N ASP A 49 4.93 3.83 -23.52
CA ASP A 49 5.46 3.06 -24.65
C ASP A 49 5.33 1.53 -24.42
N LEU A 50 5.65 1.05 -23.22
CA LEU A 50 5.56 -0.37 -22.88
C LEU A 50 4.13 -0.88 -22.83
N SER A 51 3.19 -0.07 -22.32
CA SER A 51 1.77 -0.45 -22.20
C SER A 51 1.13 -0.74 -23.57
N PHE A 52 1.70 -0.22 -24.65
CA PHE A 52 1.27 -0.54 -26.00
C PHE A 52 1.60 -1.97 -26.41
N PHE A 53 2.72 -2.53 -25.91
CA PHE A 53 3.20 -3.88 -26.26
C PHE A 53 2.86 -4.93 -25.19
N ASP A 54 2.75 -4.51 -23.92
CA ASP A 54 2.47 -5.38 -22.79
C ASP A 54 1.36 -4.78 -21.93
N PRO A 55 0.12 -5.30 -22.02
CA PRO A 55 -1.02 -4.81 -21.26
C PRO A 55 -0.87 -5.01 -19.74
N ASN A 56 0.06 -5.86 -19.29
CA ASN A 56 0.37 -6.07 -17.88
C ASN A 56 1.40 -5.07 -17.34
N THR A 57 1.74 -4.04 -18.12
CA THR A 57 2.63 -2.98 -17.67
C THR A 57 1.91 -2.05 -16.69
N VAL A 58 2.55 -1.76 -15.57
CA VAL A 58 2.07 -0.83 -14.54
C VAL A 58 3.15 0.19 -14.19
N LEU A 59 2.74 1.41 -13.87
CA LEU A 59 3.62 2.43 -13.33
C LEU A 59 3.52 2.42 -11.81
N TYR A 60 4.64 2.15 -11.13
CA TYR A 60 4.73 2.26 -9.69
C TYR A 60 5.11 3.70 -9.32
N PRO A 61 4.17 4.50 -8.78
CA PRO A 61 4.41 5.92 -8.55
C PRO A 61 5.33 6.16 -7.35
N SER A 62 6.14 7.23 -7.40
CA SER A 62 6.82 7.77 -6.23
C SER A 62 5.82 8.41 -5.27
N ARG A 63 6.13 8.42 -3.97
CA ARG A 63 5.36 9.19 -2.99
C ARG A 63 5.73 10.66 -3.15
N ASP A 64 4.72 11.49 -3.43
CA ASP A 64 4.91 12.92 -3.37
C ASP A 64 5.09 13.35 -1.90
N VAL A 65 6.32 13.68 -1.53
CA VAL A 65 6.66 14.23 -0.21
C VAL A 65 6.31 15.73 -0.15
N LEU A 66 5.27 16.14 -0.83
CA LEU A 66 4.78 17.52 -0.75
C LEU A 66 3.90 17.66 0.49
N PHE A 67 4.50 18.18 1.55
CA PHE A 67 3.93 18.50 2.87
C PHE A 67 2.75 19.49 2.84
N TYR A 68 2.18 19.85 1.67
CA TYR A 68 1.29 21.00 1.55
C TYR A 68 -0.01 20.82 0.76
N SER A 69 -0.39 19.63 0.33
CA SER A 69 -1.73 19.50 -0.25
C SER A 69 -2.39 18.17 0.05
N ALA A 70 -3.19 18.26 1.07
CA ALA A 70 -4.52 17.64 1.25
C ALA A 70 -4.79 16.30 0.53
N ASP A 71 -5.00 15.36 1.34
CA ASP A 71 -5.90 14.17 1.36
C ASP A 71 -6.30 13.50 0.03
N VAL A 72 -6.64 14.21 -1.03
CA VAL A 72 -7.20 13.61 -2.25
C VAL A 72 -6.12 13.00 -3.15
N HIS A 73 -4.95 13.63 -3.28
CA HIS A 73 -3.85 13.10 -4.11
C HIS A 73 -3.10 11.95 -3.44
N SER A 74 -2.98 11.99 -2.11
CA SER A 74 -2.34 10.93 -1.33
C SER A 74 -3.08 9.60 -1.51
N ASN A 75 -4.40 9.59 -1.35
CA ASN A 75 -5.22 8.39 -1.48
C ASN A 75 -5.15 7.75 -2.87
N HIS A 76 -5.01 8.56 -3.94
CA HIS A 76 -4.89 8.01 -5.30
C HIS A 76 -3.56 7.27 -5.49
N ILE A 77 -2.44 7.85 -5.03
CA ILE A 77 -1.12 7.21 -5.12
C ILE A 77 -1.08 5.94 -4.28
N GLU A 78 -1.60 5.98 -3.05
CA GLU A 78 -1.67 4.81 -2.18
C GLU A 78 -2.53 3.70 -2.80
N ARG A 79 -3.70 4.03 -3.32
CA ARG A 79 -4.56 3.08 -4.03
C ARG A 79 -3.83 2.42 -5.21
N GLN A 80 -3.13 3.21 -6.03
CA GLN A 80 -2.38 2.71 -7.18
C GLN A 80 -1.26 1.76 -6.75
N ARG A 81 -0.52 2.10 -5.68
CA ARG A 81 0.55 1.26 -5.13
C ARG A 81 -0.01 -0.04 -4.54
N MET A 82 -1.12 0.04 -3.80
CA MET A 82 -1.79 -1.14 -3.24
C MET A 82 -2.34 -2.07 -4.32
N ASP A 83 -2.89 -1.54 -5.41
CA ASP A 83 -3.36 -2.35 -6.54
C ASP A 83 -2.21 -3.15 -7.19
N ILE A 84 -1.03 -2.55 -7.29
CA ILE A 84 0.15 -3.26 -7.80
C ILE A 84 0.60 -4.35 -6.83
N LEU A 85 0.65 -4.08 -5.52
CA LEU A 85 0.98 -5.09 -4.51
C LEU A 85 -0.04 -6.24 -4.48
N LYS A 86 -1.33 -5.93 -4.61
CA LYS A 86 -2.40 -6.92 -4.77
C LYS A 86 -2.11 -7.85 -5.96
N LYS A 87 -1.82 -7.30 -7.14
CA LYS A 87 -1.51 -8.09 -8.35
C LYS A 87 -0.28 -8.99 -8.17
N ILE A 88 0.73 -8.52 -7.43
CA ILE A 88 1.91 -9.33 -7.10
C ILE A 88 1.53 -10.49 -6.17
N VAL A 89 0.71 -10.24 -5.13
CA VAL A 89 0.22 -11.29 -4.22
C VAL A 89 -0.61 -12.34 -4.96
N GLU A 90 -1.44 -11.91 -5.90
CA GLU A 90 -2.25 -12.79 -6.76
C GLU A 90 -1.41 -13.57 -7.78
N GLY A 91 -0.10 -13.31 -7.87
CA GLY A 91 0.80 -13.99 -8.81
C GLY A 91 0.55 -13.62 -10.27
N LYS A 92 -0.10 -12.51 -10.55
CA LYS A 92 -0.37 -12.04 -11.92
C LYS A 92 0.92 -11.60 -12.61
N PRO A 93 1.11 -11.95 -13.90
CA PRO A 93 2.25 -11.43 -14.66
C PRO A 93 2.25 -9.90 -14.70
N LEU A 94 3.39 -9.27 -14.37
CA LEU A 94 3.51 -7.82 -14.33
C LEU A 94 4.85 -7.33 -14.88
N THR A 95 4.79 -6.21 -15.61
CA THR A 95 5.95 -5.37 -15.91
C THR A 95 5.81 -4.06 -15.14
N ILE A 96 6.60 -3.90 -14.09
CA ILE A 96 6.54 -2.75 -13.18
C ILE A 96 7.58 -1.72 -13.60
N VAL A 97 7.14 -0.57 -14.07
CA VAL A 97 8.00 0.57 -14.39
C VAL A 97 8.06 1.50 -13.19
N ALA A 98 9.26 1.87 -12.76
CA ALA A 98 9.45 2.74 -11.61
C ALA A 98 10.65 3.66 -11.78
N CYS A 99 10.63 4.79 -11.06
CA CYS A 99 11.81 5.62 -10.85
C CYS A 99 12.72 4.99 -9.78
N LEU A 100 14.02 5.22 -9.88
CA LEU A 100 15.00 4.72 -8.92
C LEU A 100 14.72 5.21 -7.49
N ASP A 101 14.17 6.40 -7.33
CA ASP A 101 13.82 6.98 -6.02
C ASP A 101 12.85 6.09 -5.24
N VAL A 102 11.90 5.43 -5.93
CA VAL A 102 10.95 4.48 -5.32
C VAL A 102 11.68 3.31 -4.67
N PHE A 103 12.78 2.82 -5.27
CA PHE A 103 13.57 1.73 -4.71
C PHE A 103 14.39 2.13 -3.47
N MET A 104 14.58 3.42 -3.26
CA MET A 104 15.24 3.95 -2.06
C MET A 104 14.26 4.14 -0.89
N GLU A 105 12.96 4.06 -1.15
CA GLU A 105 11.93 4.12 -0.11
C GLU A 105 11.93 2.83 0.72
N LYS A 106 11.67 2.97 2.01
CA LYS A 106 11.44 1.80 2.86
C LYS A 106 10.05 1.27 2.59
N MET A 107 9.97 0.01 2.20
CA MET A 107 8.73 -0.72 1.99
C MET A 107 8.63 -1.86 3.00
N ILE A 108 7.41 -2.30 3.26
CA ILE A 108 7.18 -3.54 4.00
C ILE A 108 7.75 -4.73 3.21
N PRO A 109 8.41 -5.69 3.86
CA PRO A 109 8.79 -6.94 3.19
C PRO A 109 7.56 -7.63 2.59
N PHE A 110 7.70 -8.15 1.37
CA PHE A 110 6.58 -8.74 0.64
C PHE A 110 5.88 -9.88 1.40
N GLU A 111 6.65 -10.77 2.05
CA GLU A 111 6.09 -11.86 2.86
C GLU A 111 5.27 -11.31 4.04
N GLU A 112 5.76 -10.26 4.70
CA GLU A 112 5.03 -9.60 5.78
C GLU A 112 3.73 -8.95 5.27
N PHE A 113 3.75 -8.33 4.09
CA PHE A 113 2.54 -7.78 3.46
C PHE A 113 1.52 -8.89 3.18
N LYS A 114 1.96 -10.01 2.63
CA LYS A 114 1.12 -11.17 2.32
C LYS A 114 0.48 -11.77 3.57
N GLU A 115 1.21 -11.89 4.68
CA GLU A 115 0.69 -12.38 5.97
C GLU A 115 -0.41 -11.48 6.56
N HIS A 116 -0.47 -10.23 6.14
CA HIS A 116 -1.48 -9.27 6.58
C HIS A 116 -2.72 -9.23 5.69
N CYS A 117 -2.72 -9.90 4.55
CA CYS A 117 -3.94 -10.08 3.74
C CYS A 117 -4.93 -10.97 4.48
N LEU A 118 -6.20 -10.59 4.46
CA LEU A 118 -7.28 -11.37 5.08
C LEU A 118 -8.20 -11.92 4.01
N THR A 119 -8.61 -13.17 4.14
CA THR A 119 -9.70 -13.77 3.37
C THR A 119 -10.84 -14.05 4.33
N ILE A 120 -12.02 -13.60 3.99
CA ILE A 120 -13.26 -13.87 4.74
C ILE A 120 -14.22 -14.56 3.80
N ASP A 121 -14.66 -15.75 4.17
CA ASP A 121 -15.56 -16.62 3.45
C ASP A 121 -16.64 -17.18 4.40
N PHE A 122 -17.49 -18.09 3.91
CA PHE A 122 -18.56 -18.70 4.70
C PHE A 122 -18.07 -19.71 5.77
N GLU A 123 -16.80 -20.13 5.73
CA GLU A 123 -16.20 -21.00 6.75
C GLU A 123 -15.53 -20.18 7.86
N SER A 124 -15.43 -18.88 7.69
CA SER A 124 -14.77 -17.96 8.62
C SER A 124 -15.59 -17.76 9.89
N ILE A 125 -14.93 -17.87 11.05
CA ILE A 125 -15.47 -17.49 12.36
C ILE A 125 -14.87 -16.16 12.77
N ILE A 126 -15.73 -15.16 13.02
CA ILE A 126 -15.31 -13.77 13.17
C ILE A 126 -15.55 -13.26 14.59
N ASP A 127 -14.47 -12.97 15.29
CA ASP A 127 -14.50 -12.09 16.45
C ASP A 127 -14.45 -10.62 15.96
N THR A 128 -15.56 -9.91 16.14
CA THR A 128 -15.72 -8.54 15.63
C THR A 128 -14.77 -7.53 16.29
N ASP A 129 -14.40 -7.73 17.57
CA ASP A 129 -13.45 -6.85 18.26
C ASP A 129 -12.03 -7.09 17.77
N ALA A 130 -11.65 -8.36 17.59
CA ALA A 130 -10.36 -8.72 16.99
C ALA A 130 -10.24 -8.22 15.54
N LEU A 131 -11.30 -8.38 14.72
CA LEU A 131 -11.32 -7.89 13.34
C LEU A 131 -11.22 -6.36 13.28
N LYS A 132 -11.93 -5.64 14.15
CA LYS A 132 -11.83 -4.18 14.26
C LYS A 132 -10.41 -3.70 14.51
N LEU A 133 -9.71 -4.35 15.45
CA LEU A 133 -8.31 -4.04 15.73
C LEU A 133 -7.42 -4.34 14.52
N LYS A 134 -7.63 -5.50 13.90
CA LYS A 134 -6.86 -5.90 12.73
C LYS A 134 -7.04 -4.95 11.56
N LEU A 135 -8.27 -4.55 11.22
CA LEU A 135 -8.54 -3.58 10.15
C LEU A 135 -7.89 -2.21 10.43
N SER A 136 -7.94 -1.76 11.69
CA SER A 136 -7.24 -0.52 12.08
C SER A 136 -5.70 -0.64 11.92
N GLU A 137 -5.10 -1.79 12.26
CA GLU A 137 -3.68 -2.06 12.03
C GLU A 137 -3.32 -2.11 10.54
N LEU A 138 -4.25 -2.54 9.69
CA LEU A 138 -4.12 -2.56 8.24
C LEU A 138 -4.31 -1.17 7.60
N GLY A 139 -4.56 -0.13 8.39
CA GLY A 139 -4.71 1.25 7.91
C GLY A 139 -6.13 1.63 7.49
N TYR A 140 -7.14 0.79 7.80
CA TYR A 140 -8.54 1.16 7.56
C TYR A 140 -9.05 2.10 8.65
N GLU A 141 -9.81 3.11 8.21
CA GLU A 141 -10.49 4.05 9.09
C GLU A 141 -11.85 3.50 9.55
N ASN A 142 -12.09 3.52 10.87
CA ASN A 142 -13.39 3.11 11.40
C ASN A 142 -14.41 4.25 11.23
N SER A 143 -15.44 4.00 10.43
CA SER A 143 -16.53 4.94 10.14
C SER A 143 -17.88 4.38 10.53
N GLY A 144 -18.79 5.24 11.00
CA GLY A 144 -20.17 4.84 11.28
C GLY A 144 -20.96 4.48 10.01
N LEU A 145 -20.61 5.09 8.87
CA LEU A 145 -21.12 4.78 7.54
C LEU A 145 -19.93 4.69 6.59
N VAL A 146 -19.88 3.61 5.83
CA VAL A 146 -18.78 3.37 4.87
C VAL A 146 -19.15 3.99 3.53
N GLU A 147 -18.40 5.02 3.12
CA GLU A 147 -18.66 5.81 1.91
C GLU A 147 -17.45 5.92 0.99
N ALA A 148 -16.25 5.65 1.51
CA ALA A 148 -15.02 5.81 0.76
C ALA A 148 -14.08 4.59 0.91
N PRO A 149 -13.23 4.31 -0.12
CA PRO A 149 -12.21 3.28 -0.02
C PRO A 149 -11.27 3.50 1.19
N GLY A 150 -10.88 2.41 1.85
CA GLY A 150 -10.06 2.45 3.07
C GLY A 150 -10.87 2.62 4.36
N GLN A 151 -12.20 2.63 4.29
CA GLN A 151 -13.09 2.68 5.45
C GLN A 151 -13.65 1.31 5.82
N PHE A 152 -13.97 1.14 7.09
CA PHE A 152 -14.78 0.02 7.59
C PHE A 152 -15.72 0.46 8.69
N GLY A 153 -16.80 -0.31 8.89
CA GLY A 153 -17.76 -0.09 9.97
C GLY A 153 -18.29 -1.42 10.51
N ILE A 154 -18.43 -1.54 11.83
CA ILE A 154 -19.00 -2.73 12.47
C ILE A 154 -20.16 -2.29 13.34
N ARG A 155 -21.34 -2.86 13.07
CA ARG A 155 -22.60 -2.52 13.75
C ARG A 155 -23.39 -3.79 14.07
N GLY A 156 -23.29 -4.28 15.30
CA GLY A 156 -23.86 -5.58 15.67
C GLY A 156 -23.25 -6.70 14.81
N GLY A 157 -24.08 -7.51 14.16
CA GLY A 157 -23.65 -8.57 13.26
C GLY A 157 -23.40 -8.12 11.81
N ILE A 158 -23.26 -6.82 11.53
CA ILE A 158 -23.00 -6.30 10.18
C ILE A 158 -21.61 -5.67 10.15
N ILE A 159 -20.80 -6.12 9.20
CA ILE A 159 -19.46 -5.62 8.94
C ILE A 159 -19.43 -5.07 7.52
N ASP A 160 -19.18 -3.77 7.39
CA ASP A 160 -18.98 -3.08 6.12
C ASP A 160 -17.50 -2.79 5.97
N ILE A 161 -16.90 -3.17 4.84
CA ILE A 161 -15.50 -2.90 4.52
C ILE A 161 -15.43 -2.36 3.10
N PHE A 162 -14.72 -1.25 2.89
CA PHE A 162 -14.43 -0.76 1.55
C PHE A 162 -12.92 -0.95 1.26
N PRO A 163 -12.53 -2.10 0.68
CA PRO A 163 -11.14 -2.33 0.36
C PRO A 163 -10.61 -1.24 -0.57
N LEU A 164 -9.38 -0.78 -0.33
CA LEU A 164 -8.80 0.35 -1.08
C LEU A 164 -8.68 0.06 -2.58
N THR A 165 -8.54 -1.20 -2.96
CA THR A 165 -8.34 -1.65 -4.34
C THR A 165 -9.64 -2.05 -5.05
N GLU A 166 -10.78 -2.02 -4.37
CA GLU A 166 -12.07 -2.39 -4.95
C GLU A 166 -12.87 -1.14 -5.38
N GLU A 167 -13.85 -1.36 -6.26
CA GLU A 167 -14.76 -0.31 -6.72
C GLU A 167 -15.99 -0.16 -5.83
N LEU A 168 -16.38 -1.24 -5.16
CA LEU A 168 -17.54 -1.29 -4.28
C LEU A 168 -17.13 -1.83 -2.89
N PRO A 169 -17.75 -1.32 -1.83
CA PRO A 169 -17.63 -1.89 -0.51
C PRO A 169 -18.35 -3.24 -0.41
N VAL A 170 -17.93 -4.02 0.58
CA VAL A 170 -18.50 -5.33 0.87
C VAL A 170 -19.17 -5.29 2.24
N ARG A 171 -20.37 -5.85 2.31
CA ARG A 171 -21.13 -6.09 3.53
C ARG A 171 -21.14 -7.57 3.86
N ILE A 172 -20.69 -7.89 5.07
CA ILE A 172 -20.69 -9.23 5.65
C ILE A 172 -21.72 -9.23 6.77
N GLU A 173 -22.67 -10.13 6.71
CA GLU A 173 -23.68 -10.34 7.77
C GLU A 173 -23.29 -11.60 8.55
N LEU A 174 -23.35 -11.51 9.87
CA LEU A 174 -23.02 -12.60 10.77
C LEU A 174 -24.28 -13.14 11.45
N TRP A 175 -24.31 -14.46 11.63
CA TRP A 175 -25.21 -15.13 12.57
C TRP A 175 -24.40 -15.61 13.76
N GLY A 176 -24.42 -14.83 14.85
CA GLY A 176 -23.48 -15.02 15.96
C GLY A 176 -22.09 -14.58 15.55
N ASP A 177 -21.17 -15.54 15.42
CA ASP A 177 -19.78 -15.36 14.95
C ASP A 177 -19.53 -15.99 13.56
N GLU A 178 -20.52 -16.68 13.00
CA GLU A 178 -20.45 -17.31 11.68
C GLU A 178 -20.91 -16.37 10.56
N VAL A 179 -20.31 -16.44 9.38
CA VAL A 179 -20.66 -15.64 8.20
C VAL A 179 -21.94 -16.21 7.57
N ASP A 180 -23.00 -15.41 7.54
CA ASP A 180 -24.29 -15.76 6.92
C ASP A 180 -24.38 -15.27 5.46
N SER A 181 -23.87 -14.07 5.17
CA SER A 181 -23.87 -13.54 3.81
C SER A 181 -22.72 -12.58 3.54
N ILE A 182 -22.24 -12.59 2.29
CA ILE A 182 -21.23 -11.65 1.77
C ILE A 182 -21.80 -11.00 0.52
N ARG A 183 -21.81 -9.66 0.45
CA ARG A 183 -22.39 -8.91 -0.68
C ARG A 183 -21.63 -7.63 -0.92
N SER A 184 -21.43 -7.25 -2.18
CA SER A 184 -21.08 -5.86 -2.51
C SER A 184 -22.32 -4.97 -2.38
N PHE A 185 -22.10 -3.69 -2.10
CA PHE A 185 -23.19 -2.73 -2.01
C PHE A 185 -22.78 -1.36 -2.58
N ASP A 186 -23.77 -0.59 -2.96
CA ASP A 186 -23.61 0.77 -3.46
C ASP A 186 -23.60 1.76 -2.29
N THR A 187 -22.62 2.66 -2.24
CA THR A 187 -22.41 3.59 -1.11
C THR A 187 -23.52 4.64 -0.97
N GLU A 188 -24.12 5.10 -2.07
CA GLU A 188 -25.13 6.14 -2.05
C GLU A 188 -26.50 5.59 -1.62
N THR A 189 -26.88 4.44 -2.19
CA THR A 189 -28.19 3.84 -1.95
C THR A 189 -28.18 2.82 -0.80
N GLN A 190 -27.01 2.37 -0.36
CA GLN A 190 -26.81 1.30 0.63
C GLN A 190 -27.42 -0.04 0.23
N ARG A 191 -27.77 -0.23 -1.04
CA ARG A 191 -28.38 -1.45 -1.56
C ARG A 191 -27.32 -2.44 -2.04
N SER A 192 -27.59 -3.71 -1.80
CA SER A 192 -26.75 -4.80 -2.31
C SER A 192 -26.75 -4.81 -3.84
N VAL A 193 -25.55 -5.02 -4.42
CA VAL A 193 -25.33 -5.10 -5.87
C VAL A 193 -25.14 -6.55 -6.28
N GLU A 194 -24.20 -7.26 -5.66
CA GLU A 194 -23.80 -8.62 -6.03
C GLU A 194 -23.54 -9.48 -4.79
N LYS A 195 -23.87 -10.78 -4.87
CA LYS A 195 -23.47 -11.77 -3.87
C LYS A 195 -22.07 -12.27 -4.18
N LEU A 196 -21.26 -12.40 -3.14
CA LEU A 196 -19.87 -12.86 -3.21
C LEU A 196 -19.72 -14.14 -2.40
N ASP A 197 -18.82 -15.02 -2.83
CA ASP A 197 -18.48 -16.25 -2.10
C ASP A 197 -17.42 -15.97 -1.01
N GLU A 198 -16.53 -15.01 -1.29
CA GLU A 198 -15.47 -14.57 -0.38
C GLU A 198 -15.15 -13.08 -0.59
N VAL A 199 -14.45 -12.48 0.35
CA VAL A 199 -13.81 -11.18 0.18
C VAL A 199 -12.35 -11.26 0.61
N GLN A 200 -11.46 -10.71 -0.22
CA GLN A 200 -10.05 -10.54 0.10
C GLN A 200 -9.80 -9.09 0.51
N VAL A 201 -9.32 -8.91 1.73
CA VAL A 201 -9.01 -7.60 2.30
C VAL A 201 -7.50 -7.43 2.35
N TYR A 202 -6.98 -6.57 1.49
CA TYR A 202 -5.58 -6.19 1.47
C TYR A 202 -5.34 -5.00 2.41
N PRO A 203 -4.13 -4.81 2.92
CA PRO A 203 -3.80 -3.59 3.67
C PRO A 203 -4.16 -2.33 2.88
N ALA A 204 -4.70 -1.33 3.56
CA ALA A 204 -4.99 -0.02 2.99
C ALA A 204 -3.76 0.91 2.97
N THR A 205 -2.64 0.48 3.55
CA THR A 205 -1.38 1.22 3.61
C THR A 205 -0.19 0.29 3.50
N GLU A 206 0.92 0.80 2.97
CA GLU A 206 2.22 0.11 3.01
C GLU A 206 2.86 0.14 4.40
N MET A 207 2.37 0.98 5.31
CA MET A 207 2.87 1.07 6.67
C MET A 207 1.93 0.33 7.63
N ILE A 208 2.15 -0.98 7.78
CA ILE A 208 1.39 -1.78 8.72
C ILE A 208 1.99 -1.60 10.12
N LEU A 209 1.25 -0.92 10.98
CA LEU A 209 1.69 -0.57 12.34
C LEU A 209 0.99 -1.44 13.37
N SER A 210 1.56 -2.60 13.70
CA SER A 210 1.12 -3.34 14.89
C SER A 210 1.41 -2.52 16.17
N ARG A 211 0.58 -2.68 17.19
CA ARG A 211 0.77 -1.98 18.49
C ARG A 211 2.16 -2.15 19.07
N ASN A 212 2.76 -3.34 18.92
CA ASN A 212 4.13 -3.60 19.38
C ASN A 212 5.15 -2.76 18.60
N LYS A 213 5.01 -2.65 17.27
CA LYS A 213 5.88 -1.82 16.41
C LYS A 213 5.73 -0.34 16.73
N ILE A 214 4.51 0.13 16.99
CA ILE A 214 4.25 1.52 17.44
C ILE A 214 4.96 1.77 18.77
N GLY A 215 4.80 0.90 19.77
CA GLY A 215 5.47 1.03 21.06
C GLY A 215 6.99 1.09 20.95
N GLU A 216 7.58 0.26 20.10
CA GLU A 216 9.04 0.29 19.84
C GLU A 216 9.46 1.54 19.10
N ALA A 217 8.69 1.99 18.11
CA ALA A 217 8.98 3.22 17.37
C ALA A 217 8.95 4.44 18.29
N VAL A 218 7.90 4.58 19.09
CA VAL A 218 7.78 5.67 20.09
C VAL A 218 8.94 5.64 21.08
N ARG A 219 9.34 4.45 21.57
CA ARG A 219 10.50 4.32 22.46
C ARG A 219 11.78 4.80 21.78
N ARG A 220 12.05 4.35 20.54
CA ARG A 220 13.24 4.78 19.77
C ARG A 220 13.23 6.29 19.50
N MET A 221 12.08 6.84 19.16
CA MET A 221 11.93 8.29 18.98
C MET A 221 12.24 9.05 20.26
N LYS A 222 11.75 8.61 21.43
CA LYS A 222 12.05 9.20 22.73
C LYS A 222 13.52 9.12 23.10
N GLU A 223 14.19 8.01 22.82
CA GLU A 223 15.62 7.84 23.04
C GLU A 223 16.44 8.78 22.14
N GLU A 224 16.09 8.86 20.86
CA GLU A 224 16.77 9.75 19.91
C GLU A 224 16.52 11.23 20.25
N TYR A 225 15.30 11.58 20.65
CA TYR A 225 14.97 12.91 21.16
C TYR A 225 15.87 13.33 22.32
N LYS A 226 16.04 12.46 23.32
CA LYS A 226 16.92 12.75 24.48
C LYS A 226 18.36 12.99 24.05
N LYS A 227 18.89 12.16 23.14
CA LYS A 227 20.24 12.34 22.60
C LYS A 227 20.41 13.68 21.87
N GLN A 228 19.43 14.04 21.03
CA GLN A 228 19.44 15.31 20.29
C GLN A 228 19.32 16.52 21.24
N GLU A 229 18.44 16.42 22.25
CA GLU A 229 18.28 17.46 23.27
C GLU A 229 19.60 17.71 24.02
N GLU A 230 20.29 16.65 24.43
CA GLU A 230 21.61 16.77 25.09
C GLU A 230 22.66 17.35 24.16
N ALA A 231 22.67 16.98 22.88
CA ALA A 231 23.56 17.52 21.88
C ALA A 231 23.36 19.03 21.68
N PHE A 232 22.09 19.49 21.61
CA PHE A 232 21.77 20.92 21.53
C PHE A 232 22.12 21.68 22.81
N LYS A 233 21.92 21.09 24.00
CA LYS A 233 22.40 21.68 25.27
C LYS A 233 23.90 21.89 25.27
N LYS A 234 24.68 20.87 24.87
CA LYS A 234 26.15 20.95 24.80
C LYS A 234 26.63 22.01 23.81
N ARG A 235 25.91 22.19 22.70
CA ARG A 235 26.23 23.17 21.65
C ARG A 235 25.60 24.55 21.90
N LYS A 236 24.92 24.76 23.04
CA LYS A 236 24.20 26.01 23.42
C LYS A 236 23.16 26.46 22.37
N ARG A 237 22.58 25.52 21.63
CA ARG A 237 21.55 25.79 20.58
C ARG A 237 20.14 25.71 21.19
N PHE A 238 19.77 26.71 21.99
CA PHE A 238 18.53 26.66 22.75
C PHE A 238 17.26 26.81 21.88
N ALA A 239 17.33 27.58 20.80
CA ALA A 239 16.19 27.75 19.90
C ALA A 239 15.81 26.44 19.18
N GLU A 240 16.80 25.68 18.72
CA GLU A 240 16.59 24.37 18.07
C GLU A 240 16.08 23.33 19.07
N LYS A 241 16.56 23.36 20.30
CA LYS A 241 16.04 22.53 21.39
C LYS A 241 14.55 22.77 21.62
N GLU A 242 14.11 24.04 21.67
CA GLU A 242 12.71 24.37 21.89
C GLU A 242 11.82 23.97 20.71
N ARG A 243 12.33 24.10 19.46
CA ARG A 243 11.62 23.60 18.27
C ARG A 243 11.46 22.08 18.32
N LEU A 244 12.53 21.36 18.66
CA LEU A 244 12.50 19.89 18.78
C LEU A 244 11.46 19.46 19.81
N ARG A 245 11.40 20.12 20.98
CA ARG A 245 10.43 19.83 22.02
C ARG A 245 8.98 20.01 21.57
N LYS A 246 8.68 21.08 20.84
CA LYS A 246 7.33 21.31 20.29
C LYS A 246 6.93 20.25 19.26
N MET A 247 7.85 19.83 18.42
CA MET A 247 7.59 18.75 17.45
C MET A 247 7.29 17.43 18.15
N THR A 248 8.04 17.07 19.19
CA THR A 248 7.86 15.79 19.89
C THR A 248 6.52 15.72 20.60
N VAL A 249 6.08 16.82 21.27
CA VAL A 249 4.77 16.87 21.93
C VAL A 249 3.66 16.64 20.91
N ARG A 250 3.73 17.30 19.75
CA ARG A 250 2.73 17.13 18.69
C ARG A 250 2.66 15.70 18.15
N THR A 251 3.80 15.04 17.97
CA THR A 251 3.87 13.63 17.50
C THR A 251 3.41 12.61 18.57
N GLU A 252 3.39 12.99 19.86
CA GLU A 252 2.84 12.14 20.93
C GLU A 252 1.31 12.26 21.07
N GLU A 253 0.73 13.34 20.55
CA GLU A 253 -0.73 13.61 20.58
C GLU A 253 -1.45 13.04 19.34
N GLU A 254 -0.76 12.86 18.22
CA GLU A 254 -1.23 12.21 16.99
C GLU A 254 -1.01 10.67 17.06
#